data_087f4ba9a9fe81cb687d2072c0dc7a88
#
_entry.id   087f4ba9a9fe81cb687d2072c0dc7a88
#
_cell.length_a   1.000
_cell.length_b   1.000
_cell.length_c   1.000
_cell.angle_alpha   90.00
_cell.angle_beta   90.00
_cell.angle_gamma   90.00
#
_symmetry.space_group_name_H-M   'P 1'
#
loop_
_entity.id
_entity.type
_entity.pdbx_description
1 polymer ?
#
loop_
_entity_poly.entity_id
_entity_poly.type
_entity_poly.pdbx_seq_one_letter_code
_entity_poly.pdbx_strand_id
1 'polypeptide(L)'
;MKKKKIIIFALLLGAIIVILVGWSVSRGKMYDYNYSEVAKKLETAPFNTNIPTKVPFEDMQLYDFGSNNQKVEFTLFNVDKEFLTVNILKDEIEYPKEIKKENIKIGRDVNGKYIPEHSGKRIILWQHGDLFYEIAFSYKLTPIEISKEQLIKMAESFK
;
A
#
# COMPACT_ATOMS: atom_id res chain seq x y z
N MET A 1 18.26 -31.98 -37.26
CA MET A 1 16.98 -31.69 -36.59
C MET A 1 17.09 -31.40 -35.08
N LYS A 2 17.86 -32.14 -34.29
CA LYS A 2 17.98 -31.99 -32.82
C LYS A 2 18.51 -30.58 -32.39
N LYS A 3 19.57 -30.05 -33.04
CA LYS A 3 20.16 -28.73 -32.70
C LYS A 3 19.17 -27.56 -32.86
N LYS A 4 18.34 -27.54 -33.91
CA LYS A 4 17.33 -26.48 -34.11
C LYS A 4 16.25 -26.49 -33.00
N LYS A 5 15.83 -27.68 -32.55
CA LYS A 5 14.86 -27.80 -31.45
C LYS A 5 15.42 -27.29 -30.12
N ILE A 6 16.71 -27.52 -29.85
CA ILE A 6 17.38 -27.02 -28.64
C ILE A 6 17.48 -25.50 -28.64
N ILE A 7 17.81 -24.89 -29.79
CA ILE A 7 17.86 -23.40 -29.91
C ILE A 7 16.49 -22.77 -29.69
N ILE A 8 15.44 -23.35 -30.29
CA ILE A 8 14.07 -22.83 -30.11
C ILE A 8 13.63 -22.95 -28.64
N PHE A 9 13.94 -24.05 -27.98
CA PHE A 9 13.62 -24.24 -26.56
C PHE A 9 14.37 -23.27 -25.67
N ALA A 10 15.65 -22.99 -25.93
CA ALA A 10 16.42 -21.99 -25.19
C ALA A 10 15.90 -20.57 -25.37
N LEU A 11 15.46 -20.19 -26.59
CA LEU A 11 14.85 -18.90 -26.85
C LEU A 11 13.50 -18.73 -26.15
N LEU A 12 12.66 -19.76 -26.14
CA LEU A 12 11.39 -19.76 -25.41
C LEU A 12 11.58 -19.64 -23.90
N LEU A 13 12.55 -20.36 -23.35
CA LEU A 13 12.88 -20.29 -21.92
C LEU A 13 13.40 -18.89 -21.56
N GLY A 14 14.25 -18.28 -22.38
CA GLY A 14 14.73 -16.92 -22.21
C GLY A 14 13.61 -15.89 -22.24
N ALA A 15 12.66 -16.01 -23.18
CA ALA A 15 11.50 -15.12 -23.25
C ALA A 15 10.60 -15.23 -22.02
N ILE A 16 10.36 -16.44 -21.51
CA ILE A 16 9.57 -16.67 -20.29
C ILE A 16 10.25 -16.01 -19.08
N ILE A 17 11.55 -16.15 -18.94
CA ILE A 17 12.32 -15.53 -17.83
C ILE A 17 12.21 -14.00 -17.90
N VAL A 18 12.35 -13.40 -19.07
CA VAL A 18 12.25 -11.94 -19.25
C VAL A 18 10.85 -11.45 -18.88
N ILE A 19 9.80 -12.17 -19.28
CA ILE A 19 8.41 -11.83 -18.94
C ILE A 19 8.19 -11.94 -17.42
N LEU A 20 8.67 -13.01 -16.78
CA LEU A 20 8.51 -13.20 -15.35
C LEU A 20 9.27 -12.16 -14.53
N VAL A 21 10.49 -11.80 -14.93
CA VAL A 21 11.29 -10.76 -14.28
C VAL A 21 10.63 -9.38 -14.48
N GLY A 22 10.21 -9.05 -15.71
CA GLY A 22 9.51 -7.80 -16.00
C GLY A 22 8.23 -7.65 -15.18
N TRP A 23 7.45 -8.71 -15.04
CA TRP A 23 6.22 -8.73 -14.25
C TRP A 23 6.48 -8.58 -12.74
N SER A 24 7.54 -9.21 -12.23
CA SER A 24 7.97 -9.10 -10.82
C SER A 24 8.43 -7.68 -10.48
N VAL A 25 9.19 -7.03 -11.36
CA VAL A 25 9.67 -5.65 -11.17
C VAL A 25 8.50 -4.66 -11.18
N SER A 26 7.54 -4.82 -12.08
CA SER A 26 6.35 -3.95 -12.15
C SER A 26 5.49 -4.02 -10.89
N ARG A 27 5.33 -5.21 -10.30
CA ARG A 27 4.53 -5.42 -9.09
C ARG A 27 5.10 -4.82 -7.80
N GLY A 28 6.35 -4.38 -7.82
CA GLY A 28 7.01 -3.82 -6.64
C GLY A 28 7.31 -2.33 -6.75
N LYS A 29 6.92 -1.68 -7.86
CA LYS A 29 7.24 -0.28 -8.08
C LYS A 29 6.46 0.61 -7.11
N MET A 30 7.15 1.62 -6.58
CA MET A 30 6.59 2.65 -5.71
C MET A 30 6.93 4.00 -6.32
N TYR A 31 6.06 4.96 -6.11
CA TYR A 31 6.16 6.30 -6.67
C TYR A 31 6.22 7.34 -5.57
N ASP A 32 6.98 8.38 -5.78
CA ASP A 32 6.93 9.56 -4.94
C ASP A 32 5.67 10.36 -5.32
N TYR A 33 4.98 10.91 -4.34
CA TYR A 33 3.85 11.79 -4.56
C TYR A 33 4.03 13.10 -3.80
N ASN A 34 3.29 14.12 -4.17
CA ASN A 34 3.34 15.40 -3.47
C ASN A 34 2.59 15.32 -2.14
N TYR A 35 3.28 14.88 -1.09
CA TYR A 35 2.73 14.81 0.27
C TYR A 35 2.67 16.17 0.99
N SER A 36 3.16 17.25 0.38
CA SER A 36 3.20 18.58 1.03
C SER A 36 1.81 19.11 1.39
N GLU A 37 0.79 18.77 0.61
CA GLU A 37 -0.60 19.15 0.90
C GLU A 37 -1.13 18.43 2.15
N VAL A 38 -0.87 17.14 2.28
CA VAL A 38 -1.20 16.36 3.47
C VAL A 38 -0.45 16.91 4.69
N ALA A 39 0.86 17.14 4.55
CA ALA A 39 1.70 17.68 5.61
C ALA A 39 1.18 19.05 6.12
N LYS A 40 0.81 19.95 5.20
CA LYS A 40 0.24 21.25 5.55
C LYS A 40 -1.07 21.13 6.32
N LYS A 41 -1.94 20.19 5.97
CA LYS A 41 -3.18 19.95 6.71
C LYS A 41 -2.92 19.35 8.09
N LEU A 42 -1.85 18.56 8.23
CA LEU A 42 -1.44 17.99 9.51
C LEU A 42 -0.89 19.03 10.50
N GLU A 43 -0.41 20.19 10.05
CA GLU A 43 -0.02 21.30 10.95
C GLU A 43 -1.18 21.75 11.86
N THR A 44 -2.42 21.56 11.42
CA THR A 44 -3.63 21.86 12.18
C THR A 44 -4.26 20.65 12.85
N ALA A 45 -3.68 19.47 12.70
CA ALA A 45 -4.17 18.25 13.31
C ALA A 45 -3.91 18.25 14.84
N PRO A 46 -4.76 17.57 15.63
CA PRO A 46 -4.68 17.59 17.09
C PRO A 46 -3.52 16.81 17.67
N PHE A 47 -2.76 16.08 16.85
CA PHE A 47 -1.58 15.33 17.24
C PHE A 47 -0.61 15.15 16.06
N ASN A 48 0.67 15.07 16.39
CA ASN A 48 1.72 14.81 15.40
C ASN A 48 1.68 13.36 14.95
N THR A 49 1.83 13.14 13.65
CA THR A 49 1.85 11.80 13.07
C THR A 49 2.73 11.74 11.82
N ASN A 50 3.19 10.54 11.51
CA ASN A 50 3.91 10.24 10.29
C ASN A 50 2.93 10.02 9.13
N ILE A 51 3.38 10.32 7.91
CA ILE A 51 2.63 10.08 6.66
C ILE A 51 3.49 9.35 5.65
N PRO A 52 2.88 8.62 4.69
CA PRO A 52 3.65 7.95 3.66
C PRO A 52 4.34 8.97 2.75
N THR A 53 5.55 8.67 2.33
CA THR A 53 6.28 9.45 1.32
C THR A 53 6.27 8.77 -0.05
N LYS A 54 5.84 7.50 -0.11
CA LYS A 54 5.72 6.72 -1.33
C LYS A 54 4.37 6.01 -1.40
N VAL A 55 3.86 5.89 -2.61
CA VAL A 55 2.57 5.26 -2.92
C VAL A 55 2.73 4.24 -4.05
N PRO A 56 1.82 3.24 -4.18
CA PRO A 56 1.91 2.21 -5.22
C PRO A 56 1.46 2.66 -6.61
N PHE A 57 0.88 3.85 -6.75
CA PHE A 57 0.35 4.38 -8.01
C PHE A 57 1.00 5.73 -8.36
N GLU A 58 1.06 6.04 -9.64
CA GLU A 58 1.52 7.34 -10.15
C GLU A 58 0.48 8.43 -9.89
N ASP A 59 0.94 9.68 -9.82
CA ASP A 59 0.12 10.91 -9.81
C ASP A 59 -0.96 10.96 -8.73
N MET A 60 -0.73 10.27 -7.58
CA MET A 60 -1.64 10.33 -6.44
C MET A 60 -1.68 11.74 -5.85
N GLN A 61 -2.88 12.22 -5.58
CA GLN A 61 -3.16 13.52 -4.99
C GLN A 61 -4.08 13.36 -3.78
N LEU A 62 -4.08 14.35 -2.90
CA LEU A 62 -5.03 14.39 -1.80
C LEU A 62 -6.45 14.64 -2.34
N TYR A 63 -7.35 13.70 -2.08
CA TYR A 63 -8.77 13.82 -2.44
C TYR A 63 -9.62 14.35 -1.29
N ASP A 64 -9.41 13.80 -0.10
CA ASP A 64 -10.16 14.16 1.10
C ASP A 64 -9.28 14.11 2.34
N PHE A 65 -9.57 14.93 3.34
CA PHE A 65 -8.87 15.02 4.60
C PHE A 65 -9.83 15.37 5.73
N GLY A 66 -9.80 14.58 6.78
CA GLY A 66 -10.53 14.80 8.03
C GLY A 66 -9.64 14.61 9.25
N SER A 67 -9.84 15.42 10.27
CA SER A 67 -9.18 15.25 11.56
C SER A 67 -10.07 15.61 12.72
N ASN A 68 -9.90 14.91 13.83
CA ASN A 68 -10.51 15.22 15.13
C ASN A 68 -9.55 14.77 16.25
N ASN A 69 -9.92 14.95 17.52
CA ASN A 69 -9.05 14.66 18.65
C ASN A 69 -8.58 13.19 18.77
N GLN A 70 -9.20 12.26 18.04
CA GLN A 70 -8.92 10.82 18.10
C GLN A 70 -8.41 10.25 16.78
N LYS A 71 -8.65 10.96 15.66
CA LYS A 71 -8.40 10.39 14.33
C LYS A 71 -7.91 11.47 13.36
N VAL A 72 -6.97 11.07 12.50
CA VAL A 72 -6.65 11.70 11.22
C VAL A 72 -6.98 10.70 10.13
N GLU A 73 -7.68 11.14 9.10
CA GLU A 73 -7.99 10.34 7.91
C GLU A 73 -7.70 11.16 6.67
N PHE A 74 -7.12 10.53 5.67
CA PHE A 74 -7.04 11.13 4.35
C PHE A 74 -7.12 10.06 3.26
N THR A 75 -7.70 10.46 2.14
CA THR A 75 -7.82 9.61 0.95
C THR A 75 -6.95 10.19 -0.16
N LEU A 76 -6.13 9.34 -0.76
CA LEU A 76 -5.37 9.64 -1.95
C LEU A 76 -6.09 9.05 -3.17
N PHE A 77 -6.03 9.76 -4.28
CA PHE A 77 -6.73 9.43 -5.52
C PHE A 77 -5.92 9.93 -6.72
N ASN A 78 -6.09 9.27 -7.86
CA ASN A 78 -5.58 9.75 -9.14
C ASN A 78 -6.65 9.67 -10.24
N VAL A 79 -6.30 10.15 -11.44
CA VAL A 79 -7.21 10.18 -12.61
C VAL A 79 -7.67 8.80 -13.08
N ASP A 80 -6.89 7.75 -12.78
CA ASP A 80 -7.19 6.35 -13.11
C ASP A 80 -8.15 5.69 -12.10
N LYS A 81 -8.70 6.48 -11.17
CA LYS A 81 -9.64 6.03 -10.12
C LYS A 81 -9.03 5.03 -9.14
N GLU A 82 -7.77 5.21 -8.80
CA GLU A 82 -7.07 4.42 -7.80
C GLU A 82 -7.22 5.10 -6.44
N PHE A 83 -7.78 4.38 -5.46
CA PHE A 83 -8.11 4.93 -4.14
C PHE A 83 -7.31 4.24 -3.04
N LEU A 84 -6.67 5.06 -2.22
CA LEU A 84 -6.01 4.65 -0.98
C LEU A 84 -6.47 5.54 0.16
N THR A 85 -6.97 4.93 1.23
CA THR A 85 -7.31 5.66 2.46
C THR A 85 -6.28 5.33 3.53
N VAL A 86 -5.83 6.35 4.22
CA VAL A 86 -4.95 6.25 5.41
C VAL A 86 -5.75 6.72 6.62
N ASN A 87 -5.81 5.89 7.64
CA ASN A 87 -6.35 6.20 8.95
C ASN A 87 -5.25 6.17 9.99
N ILE A 88 -5.22 7.15 10.88
CA ILE A 88 -4.27 7.26 12.00
C ILE A 88 -5.08 7.57 13.24
N LEU A 89 -5.03 6.71 14.25
CA LEU A 89 -5.91 6.77 15.41
C LEU A 89 -5.10 6.67 16.70
N LYS A 90 -5.66 7.23 17.78
CA LYS A 90 -5.16 7.04 19.14
C LYS A 90 -5.60 5.71 19.75
N ASP A 91 -6.73 5.18 19.30
CA ASP A 91 -7.28 3.93 19.78
C ASP A 91 -7.05 2.82 18.75
N GLU A 92 -6.90 1.58 19.22
CA GLU A 92 -6.71 0.41 18.35
C GLU A 92 -7.90 0.21 17.41
N ILE A 93 -7.59 -0.11 16.16
CA ILE A 93 -8.61 -0.43 15.16
C ILE A 93 -9.02 -1.89 15.31
N GLU A 94 -10.22 -2.12 15.83
CA GLU A 94 -10.75 -3.46 16.01
C GLU A 94 -11.48 -3.94 14.76
N TYR A 95 -11.11 -5.12 14.31
CA TYR A 95 -11.80 -5.88 13.26
C TYR A 95 -12.38 -7.16 13.88
N PRO A 96 -13.55 -7.61 13.41
CA PRO A 96 -14.15 -8.86 13.89
C PRO A 96 -13.15 -10.02 13.89
N LYS A 97 -13.28 -10.93 14.87
CA LYS A 97 -12.36 -12.05 15.08
C LYS A 97 -12.35 -13.03 13.90
N GLU A 98 -13.48 -13.13 13.21
CA GLU A 98 -13.72 -14.02 12.07
C GLU A 98 -12.94 -13.60 10.83
N ILE A 99 -12.49 -12.34 10.77
CA ILE A 99 -11.73 -11.82 9.62
C ILE A 99 -10.32 -12.40 9.63
N LYS A 100 -9.93 -13.01 8.52
CA LYS A 100 -8.58 -13.54 8.33
C LYS A 100 -7.56 -12.41 8.42
N LYS A 101 -6.65 -12.52 9.38
CA LYS A 101 -5.53 -11.60 9.58
C LYS A 101 -4.21 -12.38 9.44
N GLU A 102 -3.29 -11.84 8.67
CA GLU A 102 -1.95 -12.41 8.48
C GLU A 102 -0.94 -11.51 9.20
N ASN A 103 -0.06 -12.11 10.01
CA ASN A 103 1.03 -11.35 10.63
C ASN A 103 2.04 -10.96 9.54
N ILE A 104 2.48 -9.71 9.57
CA ILE A 104 3.47 -9.15 8.66
C ILE A 104 4.55 -8.40 9.43
N LYS A 105 5.66 -8.12 8.74
CA LYS A 105 6.70 -7.20 9.21
C LYS A 105 6.67 -5.95 8.33
N ILE A 106 6.80 -4.78 8.97
CA ILE A 106 6.96 -3.48 8.34
C ILE A 106 8.36 -3.01 8.73
N GLY A 107 9.25 -2.97 7.74
CA GLY A 107 10.68 -2.79 8.00
C GLY A 107 11.26 -3.90 8.87
N ARG A 108 12.18 -3.52 9.77
CA ARG A 108 12.90 -4.49 10.63
C ARG A 108 12.14 -4.82 11.92
N ASP A 109 11.51 -3.83 12.52
CA ASP A 109 11.15 -3.88 13.95
C ASP A 109 9.64 -3.77 14.22
N VAL A 110 8.85 -3.33 13.24
CA VAL A 110 7.41 -3.12 13.42
C VAL A 110 6.62 -4.36 13.01
N ASN A 111 5.81 -4.86 13.93
CA ASN A 111 4.83 -5.91 13.64
C ASN A 111 3.54 -5.25 13.15
N GLY A 112 2.96 -5.84 12.12
CA GLY A 112 1.67 -5.42 11.59
C GLY A 112 0.79 -6.61 11.26
N LYS A 113 -0.40 -6.30 10.79
CA LYS A 113 -1.37 -7.29 10.31
C LYS A 113 -1.84 -6.90 8.91
N TYR A 114 -2.00 -7.89 8.07
CA TYR A 114 -2.57 -7.77 6.75
C TYR A 114 -3.93 -8.47 6.71
N ILE A 115 -4.94 -7.78 6.21
CA ILE A 115 -6.28 -8.31 5.95
C ILE A 115 -6.43 -8.38 4.43
N PRO A 116 -6.42 -9.58 3.83
CA PRO A 116 -6.45 -9.75 2.37
C PRO A 116 -7.79 -9.34 1.75
N GLU A 117 -8.87 -9.42 2.55
CA GLU A 117 -10.23 -9.07 2.11
C GLU A 117 -11.09 -8.64 3.30
N HIS A 118 -11.60 -7.41 3.24
CA HIS A 118 -12.69 -6.95 4.10
C HIS A 118 -13.47 -5.84 3.39
N SER A 119 -14.76 -6.08 3.13
CA SER A 119 -15.65 -5.10 2.50
C SER A 119 -15.11 -4.50 1.19
N GLY A 120 -14.43 -5.30 0.36
CA GLY A 120 -13.83 -4.87 -0.90
C GLY A 120 -12.53 -4.11 -0.75
N LYS A 121 -11.87 -4.23 0.39
CA LYS A 121 -10.59 -3.59 0.68
C LYS A 121 -9.53 -4.61 1.08
N ARG A 122 -8.28 -4.33 0.75
CA ARG A 122 -7.09 -4.93 1.35
C ARG A 122 -6.52 -3.93 2.35
N ILE A 123 -6.16 -4.41 3.54
CA ILE A 123 -5.84 -3.51 4.65
C ILE A 123 -4.53 -3.93 5.29
N ILE A 124 -3.70 -2.95 5.64
CA ILE A 124 -2.56 -3.12 6.54
C ILE A 124 -2.80 -2.31 7.79
N LEU A 125 -2.53 -2.93 8.94
CA LEU A 125 -2.64 -2.35 10.27
C LEU A 125 -1.31 -2.49 11.00
N TRP A 126 -0.89 -1.44 11.70
CA TRP A 126 0.25 -1.50 12.62
C TRP A 126 0.15 -0.44 13.70
N GLN A 127 0.93 -0.61 14.76
CA GLN A 127 1.13 0.39 15.78
C GLN A 127 2.55 0.94 15.69
N HIS A 128 2.70 2.24 15.83
CA HIS A 128 3.99 2.91 15.99
C HIS A 128 3.87 4.00 17.05
N GLY A 129 4.65 3.87 18.13
CA GLY A 129 4.44 4.67 19.35
C GLY A 129 3.04 4.44 19.93
N ASP A 130 2.36 5.53 20.23
CA ASP A 130 1.01 5.52 20.81
C ASP A 130 -0.09 5.62 19.74
N LEU A 131 0.26 5.52 18.46
CA LEU A 131 -0.69 5.65 17.36
C LEU A 131 -0.87 4.33 16.60
N PHE A 132 -2.10 4.12 16.16
CA PHE A 132 -2.51 3.01 15.31
C PHE A 132 -2.72 3.50 13.89
N TYR A 133 -2.16 2.79 12.95
CA TYR A 133 -2.15 3.13 11.53
C TYR A 133 -2.88 2.08 10.72
N GLU A 134 -3.61 2.55 9.73
CA GLU A 134 -4.27 1.71 8.73
C GLU A 134 -4.03 2.28 7.34
N ILE A 135 -3.68 1.41 6.39
CA ILE A 135 -3.78 1.68 4.97
C ILE A 135 -4.85 0.76 4.40
N ALA A 136 -5.87 1.33 3.78
CA ALA A 136 -6.94 0.60 3.13
C ALA A 136 -6.95 0.85 1.62
N PHE A 137 -6.74 -0.20 0.84
CA PHE A 137 -6.80 -0.19 -0.62
C PHE A 137 -8.14 -0.74 -1.11
N SER A 138 -8.92 0.08 -1.79
CA SER A 138 -10.24 -0.26 -2.32
C SER A 138 -10.14 -0.98 -3.68
N TYR A 139 -9.77 -2.26 -3.68
CA TYR A 139 -9.51 -3.02 -4.90
C TYR A 139 -10.75 -3.26 -5.77
N LYS A 140 -11.96 -3.19 -5.22
CA LYS A 140 -13.20 -3.29 -5.99
C LYS A 140 -13.53 -2.03 -6.79
N LEU A 141 -12.95 -0.90 -6.41
CA LEU A 141 -13.16 0.39 -7.08
C LEU A 141 -12.01 0.75 -8.02
N THR A 142 -10.90 0.04 -7.92
CA THR A 142 -9.64 0.35 -8.59
C THR A 142 -9.40 -0.66 -9.71
N PRO A 143 -9.08 -0.22 -10.93
CA PRO A 143 -8.87 -1.11 -12.08
C PRO A 143 -7.59 -1.94 -11.98
N ILE A 144 -6.58 -1.47 -11.23
CA ILE A 144 -5.29 -2.14 -11.07
C ILE A 144 -5.17 -2.70 -9.66
N GLU A 145 -4.77 -3.96 -9.56
CA GLU A 145 -4.44 -4.59 -8.28
C GLU A 145 -3.05 -4.22 -7.81
N ILE A 146 -2.92 -3.95 -6.50
CA ILE A 146 -1.63 -3.84 -5.83
C ILE A 146 -1.34 -5.08 -4.99
N SER A 147 -0.05 -5.39 -4.87
CA SER A 147 0.40 -6.52 -4.08
C SER A 147 0.44 -6.17 -2.59
N LYS A 148 0.43 -7.21 -1.75
CA LYS A 148 0.68 -7.09 -0.31
C LYS A 148 2.02 -6.39 -0.03
N GLU A 149 3.04 -6.69 -0.83
CA GLU A 149 4.39 -6.13 -0.73
C GLU A 149 4.41 -4.62 -1.01
N GLN A 150 3.60 -4.13 -1.95
CA GLN A 150 3.48 -2.69 -2.21
C GLN A 150 2.82 -1.95 -1.04
N LEU A 151 1.78 -2.54 -0.44
CA LEU A 151 1.17 -1.98 0.78
C LEU A 151 2.17 -1.94 1.94
N ILE A 152 2.98 -3.00 2.12
CA ILE A 152 4.05 -3.03 3.13
C ILE A 152 5.08 -1.92 2.86
N LYS A 153 5.55 -1.77 1.62
CA LYS A 153 6.50 -0.70 1.24
C LYS A 153 5.93 0.70 1.46
N MET A 154 4.63 0.88 1.23
CA MET A 154 3.97 2.15 1.56
C MET A 154 4.00 2.39 3.08
N ALA A 155 3.67 1.38 3.90
CA ALA A 155 3.75 1.48 5.35
C ALA A 155 5.18 1.76 5.86
N GLU A 156 6.21 1.18 5.23
CA GLU A 156 7.63 1.45 5.52
C GLU A 156 8.06 2.89 5.18
N SER A 157 7.34 3.56 4.31
CA SER A 157 7.68 4.92 3.85
C SER A 157 7.17 6.03 4.75
N PHE A 158 6.47 5.71 5.83
CA PHE A 158 5.96 6.72 6.79
C PHE A 158 7.10 7.42 7.54
N LYS A 159 7.06 8.76 7.54
CA LYS A 159 8.05 9.65 8.17
C LYS A 159 7.35 10.83 8.82
#